data_b8b872afe91357a51d062504cc4144c2
#
_entry.id   b8b872afe91357a51d062504cc4144c2
#
_cell.length_a   1.000
_cell.length_b   1.000
_cell.length_c   1.000
_cell.angle_alpha   90.00
_cell.angle_beta   90.00
_cell.angle_gamma   90.00
#
_symmetry.space_group_name_H-M   'P 1'
#
loop_
_entity.id
_entity.type
_entity.pdbx_description
1 polymer ?
#
loop_
_entity_poly.entity_id
_entity_poly.type
_entity_poly.pdbx_seq_one_letter_code
_entity_poly.pdbx_strand_id
1 'polypeptide(L)'
;VGEIDSNVKKSLTMIEEASKKGANLIVLPELANSGYVFNSREEAFKLSEEIPGGKTTKAWMDSAKKNNVYIVAGINERDDNLLYNSSVIIGPSGYIGTFRKVHLWNEENLFFEPGNLGFPVFKTPIGRIGSNICYDSWFPESFRLAALQGADIVCVPTNWVPIPGQVKGERAMAHSLIMAASHCNSIFIAAADRVGEERGQPFEGQSIITSYTGWPIAGPASRDKEEIIYAELNLADARRKRNWNEYNQPLRDRRTDVYSEMLGSTHKSGWH
;
A
#
# COMPACT_ATOMS: atom_id res chain seq x y z
N VAL A 1 19.17 0.75 4.31
CA VAL A 1 19.19 1.84 3.28
C VAL A 1 20.36 1.66 2.35
N GLY A 2 20.17 1.92 1.06
CA GLY A 2 21.25 1.97 0.07
C GLY A 2 21.64 0.65 -0.58
N GLU A 3 21.20 -0.48 -0.04
CA GLU A 3 21.53 -1.82 -0.54
C GLU A 3 20.59 -2.26 -1.68
N ILE A 4 20.42 -1.40 -2.71
CA ILE A 4 19.40 -1.59 -3.77
C ILE A 4 19.51 -2.97 -4.43
N ASP A 5 20.72 -3.36 -4.87
CA ASP A 5 20.90 -4.65 -5.56
C ASP A 5 20.52 -5.85 -4.67
N SER A 6 20.88 -5.78 -3.38
CA SER A 6 20.52 -6.80 -2.38
C SER A 6 19.02 -6.83 -2.12
N ASN A 7 18.40 -5.67 -1.94
CA ASN A 7 16.95 -5.54 -1.69
C ASN A 7 16.15 -6.03 -2.90
N VAL A 8 16.53 -5.65 -4.11
CA VAL A 8 15.88 -6.12 -5.34
C VAL A 8 16.04 -7.62 -5.49
N LYS A 9 17.24 -8.18 -5.30
CA LYS A 9 17.48 -9.62 -5.35
C LYS A 9 16.61 -10.37 -4.35
N LYS A 10 16.51 -9.87 -3.12
CA LYS A 10 15.64 -10.45 -2.08
C LYS A 10 14.17 -10.41 -2.49
N SER A 11 13.69 -9.27 -2.97
CA SER A 11 12.30 -9.15 -3.44
C SER A 11 11.98 -10.12 -4.59
N LEU A 12 12.90 -10.30 -5.54
CA LEU A 12 12.75 -11.25 -6.65
C LEU A 12 12.66 -12.70 -6.14
N THR A 13 13.47 -13.06 -5.14
CA THR A 13 13.42 -14.39 -4.50
C THR A 13 12.06 -14.62 -3.83
N MET A 14 11.55 -13.64 -3.08
CA MET A 14 10.26 -13.73 -2.40
C MET A 14 9.10 -13.77 -3.40
N ILE A 15 9.16 -13.01 -4.51
CA ILE A 15 8.19 -13.06 -5.59
C ILE A 15 8.16 -14.47 -6.22
N GLU A 16 9.32 -15.04 -6.51
CA GLU A 16 9.41 -16.39 -7.06
C GLU A 16 8.87 -17.46 -6.10
N GLU A 17 9.18 -17.35 -4.81
CA GLU A 17 8.61 -18.24 -3.78
C GLU A 17 7.09 -18.11 -3.69
N ALA A 18 6.56 -16.89 -3.64
CA ALA A 18 5.12 -16.66 -3.59
C ALA A 18 4.41 -17.24 -4.82
N SER A 19 4.97 -17.02 -6.02
CA SER A 19 4.40 -17.52 -7.26
C SER A 19 4.36 -19.06 -7.32
N LYS A 20 5.41 -19.73 -6.83
CA LYS A 20 5.47 -21.21 -6.73
C LYS A 20 4.40 -21.77 -5.79
N LYS A 21 3.94 -20.99 -4.83
CA LYS A 21 2.82 -21.34 -3.94
C LYS A 21 1.45 -20.90 -4.47
N GLY A 22 1.38 -20.42 -5.72
CA GLY A 22 0.14 -20.11 -6.41
C GLY A 22 -0.36 -18.67 -6.26
N ALA A 23 0.45 -17.76 -5.70
CA ALA A 23 0.07 -16.36 -5.63
C ALA A 23 -0.10 -15.75 -7.03
N ASN A 24 -1.22 -15.02 -7.23
CA ASN A 24 -1.49 -14.28 -8.47
C ASN A 24 -1.24 -12.77 -8.30
N LEU A 25 -1.35 -12.26 -7.08
CA LEU A 25 -1.06 -10.87 -6.69
C LEU A 25 -0.11 -10.89 -5.50
N ILE A 26 0.98 -10.14 -5.60
CA ILE A 26 2.03 -10.05 -4.59
C ILE A 26 2.20 -8.60 -4.19
N VAL A 27 2.21 -8.31 -2.89
CA VAL A 27 2.43 -6.97 -2.35
C VAL A 27 3.76 -6.96 -1.61
N LEU A 28 4.62 -6.02 -1.94
CA LEU A 28 5.90 -5.78 -1.28
C LEU A 28 5.81 -4.54 -0.39
N PRO A 29 6.69 -4.40 0.62
CA PRO A 29 6.72 -3.23 1.49
C PRO A 29 6.96 -1.89 0.79
N GLU A 30 6.77 -0.81 1.53
CA GLU A 30 7.10 0.56 1.15
C GLU A 30 8.60 0.71 0.95
N LEU A 31 9.01 1.47 -0.09
CA LEU A 31 10.42 1.74 -0.42
C LEU A 31 11.29 0.46 -0.44
N ALA A 32 10.73 -0.63 -0.97
CA ALA A 32 11.32 -1.96 -0.92
C ALA A 32 12.70 -2.05 -1.62
N ASN A 33 13.00 -1.13 -2.52
CA ASN A 33 14.28 -1.07 -3.23
C ASN A 33 15.37 -0.33 -2.43
N SER A 34 15.04 0.84 -1.87
CA SER A 34 16.04 1.78 -1.33
C SER A 34 16.26 1.68 0.18
N GLY A 35 15.26 1.17 0.93
CA GLY A 35 15.13 1.39 2.35
C GLY A 35 14.39 2.69 2.66
N TYR A 36 14.15 2.96 3.94
CA TYR A 36 13.21 3.98 4.41
C TYR A 36 13.88 5.16 5.14
N VAL A 37 14.86 4.88 6.00
CA VAL A 37 15.46 5.88 6.90
C VAL A 37 16.62 6.59 6.20
N PHE A 38 16.30 7.66 5.46
CA PHE A 38 17.32 8.49 4.81
C PHE A 38 17.92 9.53 5.77
N ASN A 39 19.20 9.85 5.60
CA ASN A 39 19.86 10.91 6.36
C ASN A 39 19.68 12.28 5.71
N SER A 40 19.37 12.33 4.43
CA SER A 40 19.20 13.57 3.67
C SER A 40 18.41 13.36 2.38
N ARG A 41 17.87 14.45 1.83
CA ARG A 41 17.24 14.45 0.50
C ARG A 41 18.23 14.04 -0.60
N GLU A 42 19.49 14.40 -0.46
CA GLU A 42 20.54 14.01 -1.41
C GLU A 42 20.75 12.48 -1.43
N GLU A 43 20.75 11.84 -0.25
CA GLU A 43 20.80 10.37 -0.16
C GLU A 43 19.58 9.74 -0.82
N ALA A 44 18.39 10.21 -0.47
CA ALA A 44 17.15 9.74 -1.08
C ALA A 44 17.17 9.89 -2.62
N PHE A 45 17.70 11.01 -3.12
CA PHE A 45 17.83 11.27 -4.55
C PHE A 45 18.80 10.29 -5.25
N LYS A 46 19.96 10.02 -4.65
CA LYS A 46 20.94 9.06 -5.19
C LYS A 46 20.38 7.63 -5.27
N LEU A 47 19.44 7.29 -4.38
CA LEU A 47 18.82 5.98 -4.29
C LEU A 47 17.47 5.88 -5.01
N SER A 48 17.06 6.94 -5.70
CA SER A 48 15.82 6.99 -6.44
C SER A 48 15.96 6.51 -7.89
N GLU A 49 14.85 6.09 -8.48
CA GLU A 49 14.80 5.62 -9.85
C GLU A 49 13.61 6.25 -10.60
N GLU A 50 13.76 6.44 -11.90
CA GLU A 50 12.66 6.81 -12.78
C GLU A 50 11.70 5.64 -12.99
N ILE A 51 10.41 5.93 -13.05
CA ILE A 51 9.37 4.93 -13.33
C ILE A 51 8.79 5.18 -14.72
N PRO A 52 8.63 4.13 -15.54
CA PRO A 52 8.98 2.72 -15.34
C PRO A 52 10.41 2.36 -15.79
N GLY A 53 11.21 3.35 -16.18
CA GLY A 53 12.52 3.16 -16.84
C GLY A 53 13.64 2.63 -15.94
N GLY A 54 13.48 2.71 -14.62
CA GLY A 54 14.47 2.34 -13.64
C GLY A 54 14.81 0.84 -13.59
N LYS A 55 15.95 0.53 -13.01
CA LYS A 55 16.50 -0.83 -12.91
C LYS A 55 15.61 -1.75 -12.09
N THR A 56 15.10 -1.27 -10.96
CA THR A 56 14.24 -2.03 -10.07
C THR A 56 12.92 -2.37 -10.75
N THR A 57 12.25 -1.37 -11.32
CA THR A 57 10.96 -1.58 -12.00
C THR A 57 11.10 -2.57 -13.16
N LYS A 58 12.19 -2.49 -13.95
CA LYS A 58 12.47 -3.47 -15.02
C LYS A 58 12.64 -4.87 -14.48
N ALA A 59 13.41 -5.06 -13.40
CA ALA A 59 13.60 -6.37 -12.79
C ALA A 59 12.29 -6.97 -12.27
N TRP A 60 11.42 -6.16 -11.67
CA TRP A 60 10.09 -6.60 -11.23
C TRP A 60 9.16 -6.91 -12.41
N MET A 61 9.21 -6.15 -13.52
CA MET A 61 8.46 -6.46 -14.75
C MET A 61 8.88 -7.80 -15.35
N ASP A 62 10.19 -8.07 -15.42
CA ASP A 62 10.70 -9.35 -15.91
C ASP A 62 10.24 -10.51 -15.01
N SER A 63 10.27 -10.31 -13.69
CA SER A 63 9.78 -11.29 -12.73
C SER A 63 8.27 -11.52 -12.83
N ALA A 64 7.48 -10.45 -12.97
CA ALA A 64 6.03 -10.55 -13.15
C ALA A 64 5.66 -11.34 -14.42
N LYS A 65 6.37 -11.06 -15.51
CA LYS A 65 6.21 -11.80 -16.80
C LYS A 65 6.61 -13.27 -16.66
N LYS A 66 7.79 -13.54 -16.10
CA LYS A 66 8.32 -14.89 -15.90
C LYS A 66 7.38 -15.76 -15.07
N ASN A 67 6.86 -15.20 -13.99
CA ASN A 67 6.05 -15.92 -13.00
C ASN A 67 4.54 -15.81 -13.25
N ASN A 68 4.11 -15.03 -14.25
CA ASN A 68 2.71 -14.77 -14.58
C ASN A 68 1.91 -14.21 -13.38
N VAL A 69 2.46 -13.21 -12.67
CA VAL A 69 1.87 -12.61 -11.47
C VAL A 69 1.72 -11.10 -11.59
N TYR A 70 0.84 -10.53 -10.77
CA TYR A 70 0.74 -9.10 -10.52
C TYR A 70 1.58 -8.74 -9.29
N ILE A 71 2.22 -7.58 -9.32
CA ILE A 71 3.07 -7.06 -8.24
C ILE A 71 2.64 -5.63 -7.93
N VAL A 72 2.46 -5.34 -6.64
CA VAL A 72 2.35 -3.97 -6.12
C VAL A 72 3.51 -3.78 -5.15
N ALA A 73 4.41 -2.84 -5.45
CA ALA A 73 5.67 -2.71 -4.72
C ALA A 73 6.03 -1.26 -4.45
N GLY A 74 6.41 -0.95 -3.20
CA GLY A 74 6.91 0.37 -2.82
C GLY A 74 8.28 0.65 -3.41
N ILE A 75 8.49 1.88 -3.92
CA ILE A 75 9.71 2.30 -4.60
C ILE A 75 10.00 3.78 -4.35
N ASN A 76 11.29 4.11 -4.27
CA ASN A 76 11.77 5.50 -4.24
C ASN A 76 11.80 6.03 -5.67
N GLU A 77 10.80 6.84 -6.03
CA GLU A 77 10.62 7.40 -7.37
C GLU A 77 11.33 8.74 -7.52
N ARG A 78 11.96 8.94 -8.67
CA ARG A 78 12.44 10.23 -9.15
C ARG A 78 11.69 10.63 -10.42
N ASP A 79 11.16 11.85 -10.42
CA ASP A 79 10.55 12.51 -11.57
C ASP A 79 11.26 13.85 -11.76
N ASP A 80 12.21 13.92 -12.68
CA ASP A 80 13.18 15.01 -12.82
C ASP A 80 13.93 15.27 -11.51
N ASN A 81 13.67 16.42 -10.87
CA ASN A 81 14.27 16.85 -9.60
C ASN A 81 13.35 16.59 -8.39
N LEU A 82 12.18 16.03 -8.61
CA LEU A 82 11.22 15.71 -7.58
C LEU A 82 11.37 14.26 -7.13
N LEU A 83 11.15 14.02 -5.85
CA LEU A 83 11.16 12.69 -5.27
C LEU A 83 9.77 12.35 -4.74
N TYR A 84 9.35 11.12 -4.96
CA TYR A 84 8.09 10.60 -4.44
C TYR A 84 8.29 9.24 -3.77
N ASN A 85 7.61 9.05 -2.66
CA ASN A 85 7.40 7.73 -2.10
C ASN A 85 6.25 7.09 -2.88
N SER A 86 6.56 6.11 -3.71
CA SER A 86 5.61 5.58 -4.71
C SER A 86 5.41 4.08 -4.59
N SER A 87 4.35 3.60 -5.18
CA SER A 87 4.17 2.18 -5.48
C SER A 87 3.91 1.97 -6.96
N VAL A 88 4.53 0.95 -7.52
CA VAL A 88 4.31 0.51 -8.89
C VAL A 88 3.34 -0.66 -8.92
N ILE A 89 2.45 -0.65 -9.90
CA ILE A 89 1.54 -1.75 -10.22
C ILE A 89 2.02 -2.36 -11.53
N ILE A 90 2.38 -3.63 -11.46
CA ILE A 90 2.98 -4.38 -12.56
C ILE A 90 2.17 -5.66 -12.79
N GLY A 91 2.02 -6.07 -14.01
CA GLY A 91 1.39 -7.34 -14.38
C GLY A 91 2.26 -8.16 -15.34
N PRO A 92 1.79 -9.34 -15.76
CA PRO A 92 2.51 -10.19 -16.71
C PRO A 92 2.83 -9.52 -18.05
N SER A 93 2.03 -8.51 -18.43
CA SER A 93 2.22 -7.73 -19.66
C SER A 93 3.14 -6.51 -19.47
N GLY A 94 3.63 -6.25 -18.26
CA GLY A 94 4.51 -5.14 -17.93
C GLY A 94 3.90 -4.14 -16.95
N TYR A 95 4.39 -2.90 -17.01
CA TYR A 95 3.95 -1.78 -16.17
C TYR A 95 2.49 -1.38 -16.45
N ILE A 96 1.72 -1.19 -15.37
CA ILE A 96 0.30 -0.81 -15.43
C ILE A 96 0.11 0.63 -14.97
N GLY A 97 0.78 1.03 -13.89
CA GLY A 97 0.66 2.38 -13.34
C GLY A 97 1.42 2.58 -12.04
N THR A 98 1.32 3.81 -11.54
CA THR A 98 1.96 4.26 -10.29
C THR A 98 0.95 4.95 -9.39
N PHE A 99 1.10 4.75 -8.09
CA PHE A 99 0.51 5.59 -7.05
C PHE A 99 1.65 6.31 -6.32
N ARG A 100 1.48 7.61 -6.05
CA ARG A 100 2.39 8.43 -5.24
C ARG A 100 1.76 8.69 -3.89
N LYS A 101 2.45 8.40 -2.80
CA LYS A 101 1.98 8.58 -1.42
C LYS A 101 1.47 10.00 -1.19
N VAL A 102 0.21 10.13 -0.84
CA VAL A 102 -0.45 11.44 -0.70
C VAL A 102 -0.13 12.07 0.65
N HIS A 103 -0.11 11.26 1.71
CA HIS A 103 0.12 11.72 3.07
C HIS A 103 1.50 11.25 3.56
N LEU A 104 2.43 12.21 3.65
CA LEU A 104 3.80 11.96 4.08
C LEU A 104 3.88 11.86 5.60
N TRP A 105 4.69 10.92 6.10
CA TRP A 105 4.90 10.71 7.53
C TRP A 105 6.22 11.32 7.99
N ASN A 106 6.18 12.14 9.06
CA ASN A 106 7.35 12.66 9.77
C ASN A 106 8.44 13.23 8.82
N GLU A 107 9.65 12.69 8.86
CA GLU A 107 10.80 13.14 8.06
C GLU A 107 10.64 12.92 6.56
N GLU A 108 9.69 12.11 6.11
CA GLU A 108 9.38 12.01 4.67
C GLU A 108 9.11 13.39 4.05
N ASN A 109 8.53 14.33 4.82
CA ASN A 109 8.28 15.70 4.41
C ASN A 109 9.57 16.51 4.09
N LEU A 110 10.74 16.01 4.49
CA LEU A 110 12.03 16.62 4.19
C LEU A 110 12.62 16.11 2.85
N PHE A 111 12.14 14.97 2.38
CA PHE A 111 12.73 14.27 1.24
C PHE A 111 11.80 14.21 0.04
N PHE A 112 10.53 13.93 0.26
CA PHE A 112 9.54 13.63 -0.78
C PHE A 112 8.52 14.76 -0.95
N GLU A 113 7.98 14.83 -2.15
CA GLU A 113 6.80 15.65 -2.44
C GLU A 113 5.52 14.85 -2.16
N PRO A 114 4.44 15.49 -1.68
CA PRO A 114 3.12 14.87 -1.60
C PRO A 114 2.67 14.37 -2.98
N GLY A 115 2.06 13.19 -3.01
CA GLY A 115 1.57 12.57 -4.24
C GLY A 115 0.54 13.44 -4.99
N ASN A 116 0.68 13.52 -6.30
CA ASN A 116 -0.12 14.37 -7.19
C ASN A 116 -0.97 13.59 -8.21
N LEU A 117 -1.05 12.26 -8.07
CA LEU A 117 -1.82 11.39 -8.97
C LEU A 117 -3.23 11.05 -8.42
N GLY A 118 -3.58 11.56 -7.24
CA GLY A 118 -4.79 11.16 -6.52
C GLY A 118 -4.74 9.70 -6.08
N PHE A 119 -5.91 9.04 -6.07
CA PHE A 119 -6.06 7.63 -5.67
C PHE A 119 -6.53 6.77 -6.85
N PRO A 120 -5.68 6.49 -7.85
CA PRO A 120 -6.09 5.76 -9.05
C PRO A 120 -6.42 4.30 -8.74
N VAL A 121 -7.36 3.75 -9.53
CA VAL A 121 -7.73 2.34 -9.49
C VAL A 121 -7.50 1.72 -10.87
N PHE A 122 -6.69 0.69 -10.90
CA PHE A 122 -6.23 0.04 -12.13
C PHE A 122 -7.07 -1.21 -12.42
N LYS A 123 -7.63 -1.26 -13.62
CA LYS A 123 -8.36 -2.45 -14.10
C LYS A 123 -7.37 -3.49 -14.59
N THR A 124 -7.48 -4.70 -14.06
CA THR A 124 -6.68 -5.84 -14.48
C THR A 124 -7.56 -7.06 -14.71
N PRO A 125 -7.07 -8.08 -15.41
CA PRO A 125 -7.79 -9.36 -15.56
C PRO A 125 -8.17 -10.04 -14.24
N ILE A 126 -7.40 -9.85 -13.17
CA ILE A 126 -7.68 -10.46 -11.86
C ILE A 126 -8.65 -9.62 -10.99
N GLY A 127 -8.86 -8.34 -11.32
CA GLY A 127 -9.72 -7.43 -10.57
C GLY A 127 -9.27 -5.99 -10.67
N ARG A 128 -9.91 -5.11 -9.89
CA ARG A 128 -9.59 -3.69 -9.82
C ARG A 128 -8.72 -3.42 -8.60
N ILE A 129 -7.50 -2.99 -8.84
CA ILE A 129 -6.46 -2.81 -7.82
C ILE A 129 -6.28 -1.32 -7.55
N GLY A 130 -6.48 -0.89 -6.31
CA GLY A 130 -6.02 0.39 -5.78
C GLY A 130 -4.73 0.22 -5.00
N SER A 131 -4.03 1.32 -4.73
CA SER A 131 -2.87 1.34 -3.85
C SER A 131 -2.94 2.53 -2.90
N ASN A 132 -2.54 2.30 -1.66
CA ASN A 132 -2.22 3.31 -0.65
C ASN A 132 -0.83 2.97 -0.11
N ILE A 133 -0.18 3.92 0.56
CA ILE A 133 1.14 3.66 1.16
C ILE A 133 1.11 4.08 2.62
N CYS A 134 1.36 3.12 3.53
CA CYS A 134 1.62 3.34 4.96
C CYS A 134 0.65 4.37 5.61
N TYR A 135 1.11 5.62 5.82
CA TYR A 135 0.35 6.68 6.50
C TYR A 135 -0.95 7.09 5.78
N ASP A 136 -1.09 6.83 4.47
CA ASP A 136 -2.38 7.00 3.78
C ASP A 136 -3.51 6.19 4.46
N SER A 137 -3.16 5.13 5.21
CA SER A 137 -4.12 4.29 5.92
C SER A 137 -4.80 4.96 7.12
N TRP A 138 -4.25 6.08 7.61
CA TRP A 138 -4.86 6.89 8.69
C TRP A 138 -5.95 7.82 8.18
N PHE A 139 -6.14 7.92 6.87
CA PHE A 139 -7.12 8.79 6.22
C PHE A 139 -8.23 7.94 5.60
N PRO A 140 -9.44 7.91 6.21
CA PRO A 140 -10.57 7.12 5.68
C PRO A 140 -10.92 7.47 4.23
N GLU A 141 -10.63 8.71 3.81
CA GLU A 141 -10.82 9.21 2.45
C GLU A 141 -10.03 8.41 1.42
N SER A 142 -8.82 7.97 1.75
CA SER A 142 -7.94 7.22 0.85
C SER A 142 -8.61 5.93 0.37
N PHE A 143 -9.14 5.14 1.29
CA PHE A 143 -9.85 3.91 0.97
C PHE A 143 -11.24 4.18 0.37
N ARG A 144 -11.92 5.22 0.85
CA ARG A 144 -13.24 5.60 0.33
C ARG A 144 -13.17 5.99 -1.13
N LEU A 145 -12.18 6.79 -1.53
CA LEU A 145 -11.99 7.22 -2.91
C LEU A 145 -11.67 6.03 -3.82
N ALA A 146 -10.82 5.10 -3.39
CA ALA A 146 -10.55 3.88 -4.12
C ALA A 146 -11.82 3.01 -4.29
N ALA A 147 -12.59 2.82 -3.21
CA ALA A 147 -13.84 2.05 -3.25
C ALA A 147 -14.90 2.67 -4.16
N LEU A 148 -15.03 4.00 -4.17
CA LEU A 148 -15.97 4.72 -5.03
C LEU A 148 -15.58 4.62 -6.51
N GLN A 149 -14.28 4.49 -6.82
CA GLN A 149 -13.79 4.20 -8.16
C GLN A 149 -13.89 2.71 -8.53
N GLY A 150 -14.39 1.89 -7.60
CA GLY A 150 -14.70 0.48 -7.82
C GLY A 150 -13.55 -0.46 -7.55
N ALA A 151 -12.59 -0.11 -6.70
CA ALA A 151 -11.57 -1.04 -6.25
C ALA A 151 -12.20 -2.31 -5.67
N ASP A 152 -11.62 -3.45 -6.00
CA ASP A 152 -11.93 -4.74 -5.38
C ASP A 152 -10.98 -4.99 -4.22
N ILE A 153 -9.72 -4.60 -4.41
CA ILE A 153 -8.65 -4.70 -3.42
C ILE A 153 -7.82 -3.41 -3.41
N VAL A 154 -7.40 -3.00 -2.23
CA VAL A 154 -6.36 -1.97 -2.06
C VAL A 154 -5.12 -2.63 -1.47
N CYS A 155 -4.01 -2.52 -2.20
CA CYS A 155 -2.71 -2.97 -1.74
C CYS A 155 -2.00 -1.85 -0.97
N VAL A 156 -1.40 -2.19 0.17
CA VAL A 156 -0.77 -1.20 1.05
C VAL A 156 0.68 -1.60 1.32
N PRO A 157 1.62 -1.24 0.43
CA PRO A 157 3.04 -1.20 0.79
C PRO A 157 3.24 -0.33 2.04
N THR A 158 3.89 -0.86 3.07
CA THR A 158 4.03 -0.10 4.32
C THR A 158 5.34 -0.38 5.05
N ASN A 159 5.75 0.57 5.87
CA ASN A 159 6.81 0.49 6.86
C ASN A 159 6.26 1.05 8.18
N TRP A 160 5.29 0.36 8.77
CA TRP A 160 4.69 0.81 10.02
C TRP A 160 5.73 0.88 11.12
N VAL A 161 5.74 2.01 11.80
CA VAL A 161 6.60 2.29 12.95
C VAL A 161 5.73 2.41 14.20
N PRO A 162 6.29 2.20 15.41
CA PRO A 162 5.58 2.50 16.64
C PRO A 162 5.10 3.96 16.65
N ILE A 163 3.79 4.16 16.79
CA ILE A 163 3.17 5.49 16.83
C ILE A 163 3.00 5.97 18.29
N PRO A 164 2.83 7.29 18.54
CA PRO A 164 2.52 7.79 19.87
C PRO A 164 1.30 7.09 20.48
N GLY A 165 1.43 6.59 21.69
CA GLY A 165 0.38 5.84 22.40
C GLY A 165 0.28 4.36 22.02
N GLN A 166 1.15 3.84 21.15
CA GLN A 166 1.23 2.41 20.89
C GLN A 166 1.62 1.64 22.15
N VAL A 167 0.78 0.69 22.55
CA VAL A 167 1.06 -0.17 23.72
C VAL A 167 2.01 -1.28 23.27
N LYS A 168 3.11 -1.42 23.99
CA LYS A 168 4.12 -2.44 23.69
C LYS A 168 3.52 -3.84 23.80
N GLY A 169 3.68 -4.63 22.76
CA GLY A 169 3.15 -6.00 22.67
C GLY A 169 1.74 -6.10 22.10
N GLU A 170 0.98 -5.01 22.07
CA GLU A 170 -0.32 -4.97 21.43
C GLU A 170 -0.18 -4.91 19.90
N ARG A 171 -1.28 -5.22 19.22
CA ARG A 171 -1.35 -5.09 17.75
C ARG A 171 -1.10 -3.66 17.33
N ALA A 172 -0.42 -3.46 16.20
CA ALA A 172 -0.29 -2.14 15.61
C ALA A 172 -1.67 -1.52 15.37
N MET A 173 -1.83 -0.24 15.72
CA MET A 173 -3.09 0.50 15.49
C MET A 173 -3.52 0.43 14.01
N ALA A 174 -2.55 0.34 13.11
CA ALA A 174 -2.79 0.15 11.67
C ALA A 174 -3.73 -1.02 11.37
N HIS A 175 -3.69 -2.12 12.13
CA HIS A 175 -4.63 -3.25 11.92
C HIS A 175 -6.09 -2.84 12.13
N SER A 176 -6.38 -2.08 13.18
CA SER A 176 -7.73 -1.58 13.43
C SER A 176 -8.21 -0.68 12.29
N LEU A 177 -7.33 0.17 11.76
CA LEU A 177 -7.62 1.05 10.63
C LEU A 177 -7.86 0.26 9.34
N ILE A 178 -7.01 -0.73 9.04
CA ILE A 178 -7.16 -1.60 7.87
C ILE A 178 -8.45 -2.42 7.94
N MET A 179 -8.77 -3.00 9.11
CA MET A 179 -10.01 -3.75 9.32
C MET A 179 -11.24 -2.85 9.15
N ALA A 180 -11.24 -1.68 9.78
CA ALA A 180 -12.32 -0.70 9.64
C ALA A 180 -12.48 -0.22 8.19
N ALA A 181 -11.36 0.09 7.51
CA ALA A 181 -11.36 0.51 6.11
C ALA A 181 -11.95 -0.56 5.19
N SER A 182 -11.55 -1.84 5.35
CA SER A 182 -12.12 -2.95 4.60
C SER A 182 -13.64 -3.05 4.81
N HIS A 183 -14.07 -3.03 6.06
CA HIS A 183 -15.49 -3.16 6.44
C HIS A 183 -16.32 -2.00 5.89
N CYS A 184 -15.94 -0.76 6.20
CA CYS A 184 -16.72 0.44 5.81
C CYS A 184 -16.78 0.67 4.30
N ASN A 185 -15.85 0.09 3.53
CA ASN A 185 -15.76 0.27 2.09
C ASN A 185 -16.10 -1.00 1.29
N SER A 186 -16.29 -2.14 1.96
CA SER A 186 -16.54 -3.44 1.35
C SER A 186 -15.48 -3.78 0.28
N ILE A 187 -14.22 -3.66 0.65
CA ILE A 187 -13.05 -3.97 -0.19
C ILE A 187 -12.11 -4.93 0.54
N PHE A 188 -11.36 -5.72 -0.21
CA PHE A 188 -10.21 -6.43 0.34
C PHE A 188 -9.04 -5.46 0.55
N ILE A 189 -8.22 -5.69 1.56
CA ILE A 189 -6.96 -4.96 1.74
C ILE A 189 -5.84 -5.98 2.00
N ALA A 190 -4.69 -5.78 1.32
CA ALA A 190 -3.47 -6.52 1.57
C ALA A 190 -2.36 -5.54 1.93
N ALA A 191 -1.94 -5.53 3.19
CA ALA A 191 -0.88 -4.67 3.69
C ALA A 191 0.39 -5.49 3.94
N ALA A 192 1.48 -5.08 3.30
CA ALA A 192 2.79 -5.71 3.42
C ALA A 192 3.74 -4.78 4.15
N ASP A 193 4.12 -5.19 5.37
CA ASP A 193 5.04 -4.45 6.23
C ASP A 193 6.40 -5.14 6.31
N ARG A 194 7.42 -4.38 6.66
CA ARG A 194 8.76 -4.90 6.90
C ARG A 194 8.98 -5.22 8.38
N VAL A 195 9.94 -6.09 8.66
CA VAL A 195 10.41 -6.42 10.01
C VAL A 195 11.80 -5.86 10.26
N GLY A 196 12.18 -5.79 11.52
CA GLY A 196 13.53 -5.42 11.97
C GLY A 196 13.68 -3.93 12.26
N GLU A 197 14.92 -3.47 12.15
CA GLU A 197 15.30 -2.09 12.47
C GLU A 197 16.20 -1.53 11.35
N GLU A 198 16.08 -0.25 11.08
CA GLU A 198 16.93 0.45 10.14
C GLU A 198 17.39 1.78 10.74
N ARG A 199 18.71 1.92 10.96
CA ARG A 199 19.32 3.12 11.56
C ARG A 199 18.66 3.56 12.87
N GLY A 200 18.32 2.61 13.74
CA GLY A 200 17.67 2.87 15.03
C GLY A 200 16.14 3.02 14.96
N GLN A 201 15.54 3.01 13.78
CA GLN A 201 14.09 2.99 13.63
C GLN A 201 13.57 1.57 13.57
N PRO A 202 12.82 1.10 14.59
CA PRO A 202 12.17 -0.22 14.54
C PRO A 202 10.91 -0.15 13.67
N PHE A 203 10.54 -1.30 13.10
CA PHE A 203 9.31 -1.50 12.34
C PHE A 203 8.40 -2.52 13.06
N GLU A 204 7.09 -2.38 12.84
CA GLU A 204 6.10 -3.22 13.51
C GLU A 204 5.98 -4.62 12.92
N GLY A 205 6.34 -4.82 11.66
CA GLY A 205 6.04 -6.06 10.96
C GLY A 205 4.53 -6.28 10.84
N GLN A 206 4.07 -7.51 11.07
CA GLN A 206 2.64 -7.81 11.20
C GLN A 206 1.82 -7.55 9.93
N SER A 207 2.36 -7.84 8.75
CA SER A 207 1.59 -7.84 7.50
C SER A 207 0.23 -8.51 7.68
N ILE A 208 -0.81 -8.00 6.99
CA ILE A 208 -2.18 -8.47 7.17
C ILE A 208 -2.96 -8.46 5.84
N ILE A 209 -3.82 -9.45 5.66
CA ILE A 209 -4.80 -9.49 4.57
C ILE A 209 -6.19 -9.55 5.19
N THR A 210 -7.06 -8.61 4.85
CA THR A 210 -8.44 -8.54 5.36
C THR A 210 -9.46 -8.83 4.26
N SER A 211 -10.58 -9.43 4.67
CA SER A 211 -11.74 -9.60 3.80
C SER A 211 -12.47 -8.28 3.58
N TYR A 212 -13.33 -8.24 2.58
CA TYR A 212 -14.26 -7.13 2.35
C TYR A 212 -15.26 -6.92 3.53
N THR A 213 -15.32 -7.86 4.48
CA THR A 213 -16.11 -7.74 5.70
C THR A 213 -15.31 -7.16 6.87
N GLY A 214 -14.02 -6.87 6.68
CA GLY A 214 -13.13 -6.27 7.67
C GLY A 214 -12.32 -7.27 8.50
N TRP A 215 -12.68 -8.55 8.52
CA TRP A 215 -11.95 -9.54 9.32
C TRP A 215 -10.66 -10.00 8.64
N PRO A 216 -9.59 -10.25 9.39
CA PRO A 216 -8.36 -10.84 8.85
C PRO A 216 -8.63 -12.22 8.24
N ILE A 217 -8.09 -12.46 7.05
CA ILE A 217 -8.07 -13.76 6.38
C ILE A 217 -6.69 -14.39 6.58
N ALA A 218 -5.63 -13.57 6.58
CA ALA A 218 -4.28 -13.99 6.90
C ALA A 218 -3.55 -12.91 7.69
N GLY A 219 -2.68 -13.32 8.58
CA GLY A 219 -1.98 -12.43 9.52
C GLY A 219 -2.80 -12.12 10.79
N PRO A 220 -2.31 -11.24 11.68
CA PRO A 220 -1.02 -10.55 11.56
C PRO A 220 0.16 -11.51 11.41
N ALA A 221 1.09 -11.15 10.54
CA ALA A 221 2.37 -11.82 10.42
C ALA A 221 3.25 -11.59 11.67
N SER A 222 4.41 -12.23 11.72
CA SER A 222 5.38 -12.03 12.80
C SER A 222 5.85 -10.57 12.87
N ARG A 223 6.22 -10.13 14.09
CA ARG A 223 6.85 -8.81 14.30
C ARG A 223 8.32 -8.82 13.93
N ASP A 224 8.98 -9.95 14.06
CA ASP A 224 10.43 -10.07 14.05
C ASP A 224 10.98 -11.06 13.01
N LYS A 225 10.11 -11.84 12.36
CA LYS A 225 10.50 -12.84 11.38
C LYS A 225 10.03 -12.45 9.99
N GLU A 226 10.91 -12.60 9.03
CA GLU A 226 10.55 -12.49 7.63
C GLU A 226 9.69 -13.68 7.22
N GLU A 227 8.54 -13.39 6.66
CA GLU A 227 7.62 -14.41 6.17
C GLU A 227 6.72 -13.88 5.05
N ILE A 228 6.12 -14.79 4.31
CA ILE A 228 5.11 -14.48 3.32
C ILE A 228 3.78 -15.07 3.79
N ILE A 229 2.77 -14.23 3.95
CA ILE A 229 1.41 -14.66 4.28
C ILE A 229 0.58 -14.81 3.01
N TYR A 230 -0.36 -15.74 3.02
CA TYR A 230 -1.18 -16.10 1.85
C TYR A 230 -2.66 -16.09 2.20
N ALA A 231 -3.48 -15.65 1.24
CA ALA A 231 -4.93 -15.76 1.33
C ALA A 231 -5.51 -16.03 -0.06
N GLU A 232 -6.57 -16.82 -0.13
CA GLU A 232 -7.37 -16.98 -1.34
C GLU A 232 -8.55 -16.00 -1.31
N LEU A 233 -8.66 -15.15 -2.35
CA LEU A 233 -9.65 -14.08 -2.42
C LEU A 233 -10.46 -14.21 -3.71
N ASN A 234 -11.79 -14.21 -3.59
CA ASN A 234 -12.65 -13.94 -4.72
C ASN A 234 -12.92 -12.43 -4.81
N LEU A 235 -12.09 -11.71 -5.56
CA LEU A 235 -12.15 -10.25 -5.65
C LEU A 235 -13.51 -9.71 -6.12
N ALA A 236 -14.27 -10.51 -6.89
CA ALA A 236 -15.60 -10.11 -7.32
C ALA A 236 -16.60 -9.97 -6.14
N ASP A 237 -16.34 -10.64 -5.02
CA ASP A 237 -17.20 -10.57 -3.84
C ASP A 237 -17.22 -9.18 -3.23
N ALA A 238 -16.12 -8.41 -3.31
CA ALA A 238 -16.08 -7.02 -2.87
C ALA A 238 -17.17 -6.15 -3.51
N ARG A 239 -17.54 -6.42 -4.77
CA ARG A 239 -18.60 -5.69 -5.46
C ARG A 239 -19.97 -6.35 -5.32
N ARG A 240 -20.03 -7.69 -5.35
CA ARG A 240 -21.29 -8.45 -5.35
C ARG A 240 -21.95 -8.48 -3.99
N LYS A 241 -21.16 -8.42 -2.91
CA LYS A 241 -21.63 -8.60 -1.52
C LYS A 241 -21.58 -7.31 -0.69
N ARG A 242 -21.71 -6.14 -1.35
CA ARG A 242 -21.75 -4.82 -0.67
C ARG A 242 -23.03 -4.56 0.08
N ASN A 243 -24.12 -5.21 -0.28
CA ASN A 243 -25.39 -5.09 0.44
C ASN A 243 -25.27 -5.87 1.75
N TRP A 244 -25.38 -5.17 2.89
CA TRP A 244 -25.37 -5.78 4.21
C TRP A 244 -26.70 -6.47 4.53
N ASN A 245 -27.76 -5.89 4.00
CA ASN A 245 -29.13 -6.41 4.05
C ASN A 245 -29.93 -5.83 2.87
N GLU A 246 -31.26 -6.06 2.88
CA GLU A 246 -32.14 -5.60 1.80
C GLU A 246 -32.08 -4.08 1.57
N TYR A 247 -31.89 -3.31 2.64
CA TYR A 247 -32.01 -1.85 2.62
C TYR A 247 -30.67 -1.11 2.70
N ASN A 248 -29.61 -1.72 3.22
CA ASN A 248 -28.36 -1.03 3.53
C ASN A 248 -27.17 -1.46 2.66
N GLN A 249 -26.49 -0.46 2.11
CA GLN A 249 -25.25 -0.60 1.35
C GLN A 249 -24.35 0.61 1.62
N PRO A 250 -23.17 0.41 2.24
CA PRO A 250 -22.36 1.51 2.77
C PRO A 250 -21.96 2.60 1.78
N LEU A 251 -21.74 2.26 0.51
CA LEU A 251 -21.34 3.26 -0.49
C LEU A 251 -22.54 4.01 -1.07
N ARG A 252 -23.70 3.34 -1.23
CA ARG A 252 -24.94 3.92 -1.74
C ARG A 252 -25.58 4.83 -0.72
N ASP A 253 -25.59 4.43 0.56
CA ASP A 253 -26.36 5.10 1.62
C ASP A 253 -25.68 6.36 2.14
N ARG A 254 -24.59 6.77 1.50
CA ARG A 254 -23.85 8.00 1.85
C ARG A 254 -24.72 9.24 1.61
N ARG A 255 -24.75 10.11 2.60
CA ARG A 255 -25.48 11.37 2.55
C ARG A 255 -24.56 12.50 2.06
N THR A 256 -24.16 12.41 0.78
CA THR A 256 -23.26 13.41 0.16
C THR A 256 -23.83 14.82 0.15
N ASP A 257 -25.16 14.92 0.24
CA ASP A 257 -25.89 16.18 0.37
C ASP A 257 -25.59 16.93 1.70
N VAL A 258 -25.21 16.20 2.77
CA VAL A 258 -24.89 16.81 4.06
C VAL A 258 -23.39 16.96 4.35
N TYR A 259 -22.52 16.16 3.72
CA TYR A 259 -21.08 16.27 4.03
C TYR A 259 -20.21 16.86 2.92
N SER A 260 -20.77 17.14 1.75
CA SER A 260 -19.98 17.63 0.62
C SER A 260 -19.29 18.97 0.89
N GLU A 261 -19.96 19.91 1.58
CA GLU A 261 -19.38 21.22 1.94
C GLU A 261 -18.24 21.10 2.94
N MET A 262 -18.30 20.14 3.85
CA MET A 262 -17.29 19.96 4.89
C MET A 262 -16.09 19.14 4.38
N LEU A 263 -16.32 18.09 3.64
CA LEU A 263 -15.24 17.23 3.09
C LEU A 263 -14.48 17.89 1.94
N GLY A 264 -15.06 18.87 1.26
CA GLY A 264 -14.40 19.63 0.21
C GLY A 264 -13.78 20.95 0.66
N SER A 265 -13.90 21.32 1.94
CA SER A 265 -13.36 22.59 2.45
C SER A 265 -11.89 22.46 2.80
N THR A 266 -11.11 23.45 2.39
CA THR A 266 -9.80 23.71 2.99
C THR A 266 -9.97 24.10 4.47
N HIS A 267 -9.00 23.75 5.31
CA HIS A 267 -8.96 24.20 6.69
C HIS A 267 -9.25 25.69 6.81
N LYS A 268 -10.28 26.04 7.55
CA LYS A 268 -10.46 27.42 7.98
C LYS A 268 -9.38 27.72 9.00
N SER A 269 -8.58 28.76 8.77
CA SER A 269 -7.61 29.26 9.73
C SER A 269 -8.33 29.52 11.05
N GLY A 270 -7.87 28.93 12.14
CA GLY A 270 -8.47 29.09 13.48
C GLY A 270 -8.99 27.80 14.13
N TRP A 271 -8.82 26.66 13.48
CA TRP A 271 -9.17 25.34 14.04
C TRP A 271 -7.98 24.62 14.71
N HIS A 272 -6.84 25.30 14.84
CA HIS A 272 -5.63 24.80 15.48
C HIS A 272 -5.31 25.62 16.73
#